data_fbc4cf12f9a5165bdbd2893c2a4a9a40
#
_entry.id   fbc4cf12f9a5165bdbd2893c2a4a9a40
#
_cell.length_a   1.000
_cell.length_b   1.000
_cell.length_c   1.000
_cell.angle_alpha   90.00
_cell.angle_beta   90.00
_cell.angle_gamma   90.00
#
_symmetry.space_group_name_H-M   'P 1'
#
loop_
_entity.id
_entity.type
_entity.pdbx_description
1 polymer ?
#
loop_
_entity_poly.entity_id
_entity_poly.type
_entity_poly.pdbx_seq_one_letter_code
_entity_poly.pdbx_strand_id
1 'polypeptide(L)'
;MTSAPQPRALPPTTDVLVVGGGLTGLASAALLGLHGLHVLLVERRPGTSRHTKARLVNARTMEIFRALGIEGQVLAAGEPNGGFTVADTLAAEHETWIPAPAEDDTADLSPSPAWSCDQQRIEPLVRDRAHELGADVRFAHTAHIQSQDADGVNAVIEGHAVRARYLIAADGAHSPTRTALNIGWSGESLPGTAVSALFHAHLEPALRGRHTEALFARSACAFLFARGNASGRSWQLGTHVSGSDPDDLDQHVRDTIRAASGIPDLQPVIDDIATWRTGAYVASQLRAGRAFLVGDAAHVMPPYGGFGGNTGVQDAHALAWRLAFACRGDDTWLASYETERLPVARRTVSQALLRSRKTPGAPPPPEQIDATTLVLGFHYGTGGVEDPASPSGEPGTRAAHIRLRDGRSSLDLFDPTTFTTLEVPADIVTSEDLPRWERVYRQAVTIRPDGVLAAHPSPAPSTSALRQKLSLMPGRLVSSYVV
;
A
#
# COMPACT_ATOMS: atom_id res chain seq x y z
N MET A 1 -40.83 -3.44 11.67
CA MET A 1 -40.29 -3.36 10.30
C MET A 1 -39.60 -2.00 10.16
N THR A 2 -38.32 -1.92 10.44
CA THR A 2 -37.51 -0.72 10.18
C THR A 2 -37.24 -0.69 8.68
N SER A 3 -37.80 0.33 8.00
CA SER A 3 -37.53 0.53 6.57
C SER A 3 -36.02 0.63 6.36
N ALA A 4 -35.49 -0.14 5.38
CA ALA A 4 -34.13 0.01 4.95
C ALA A 4 -33.88 1.49 4.60
N PRO A 5 -32.73 2.08 5.01
CA PRO A 5 -32.44 3.47 4.69
C PRO A 5 -32.44 3.61 3.16
N GLN A 6 -33.20 4.60 2.67
CA GLN A 6 -33.21 4.90 1.23
C GLN A 6 -31.78 5.24 0.78
N PRO A 7 -31.34 4.74 -0.39
CA PRO A 7 -30.02 5.07 -0.89
C PRO A 7 -29.90 6.59 -1.03
N ARG A 8 -28.90 7.15 -0.37
CA ARG A 8 -28.61 8.60 -0.43
C ARG A 8 -28.33 8.98 -1.88
N ALA A 9 -28.95 10.03 -2.40
CA ALA A 9 -28.73 10.52 -3.76
C ALA A 9 -27.25 10.84 -3.99
N LEU A 10 -26.79 10.68 -5.23
CA LEU A 10 -25.42 11.07 -5.61
C LEU A 10 -25.27 12.59 -5.55
N PRO A 11 -24.16 13.13 -5.02
CA PRO A 11 -23.93 14.56 -5.00
C PRO A 11 -23.69 15.05 -6.44
N PRO A 12 -24.25 16.20 -6.83
CA PRO A 12 -24.01 16.76 -8.16
C PRO A 12 -22.57 17.27 -8.36
N THR A 13 -21.88 17.58 -7.25
CA THR A 13 -20.50 18.07 -7.25
C THR A 13 -19.71 17.44 -6.11
N THR A 14 -18.39 17.29 -6.32
CA THR A 14 -17.43 16.84 -5.29
C THR A 14 -16.08 17.49 -5.52
N ASP A 15 -15.22 17.56 -4.50
CA ASP A 15 -13.84 18.02 -4.69
C ASP A 15 -13.05 16.97 -5.48
N VAL A 16 -13.13 15.69 -5.08
CA VAL A 16 -12.43 14.61 -5.74
C VAL A 16 -13.35 13.41 -5.98
N LEU A 17 -13.41 12.98 -7.25
CA LEU A 17 -14.01 11.70 -7.63
C LEU A 17 -12.92 10.63 -7.67
N VAL A 18 -13.07 9.58 -6.88
CA VAL A 18 -12.19 8.39 -6.91
C VAL A 18 -12.93 7.26 -7.62
N VAL A 19 -12.36 6.74 -8.70
CA VAL A 19 -12.91 5.62 -9.47
C VAL A 19 -12.13 4.36 -9.15
N GLY A 20 -12.80 3.39 -8.50
CA GLY A 20 -12.23 2.14 -8.02
C GLY A 20 -12.13 2.07 -6.49
N GLY A 21 -12.73 1.03 -5.90
CA GLY A 21 -12.83 0.80 -4.46
C GLY A 21 -11.96 -0.35 -3.96
N GLY A 22 -10.83 -0.63 -4.63
CA GLY A 22 -9.77 -1.48 -4.08
C GLY A 22 -8.93 -0.74 -3.04
N LEU A 23 -7.91 -1.41 -2.48
CA LEU A 23 -7.06 -0.88 -1.42
C LEU A 23 -6.55 0.54 -1.70
N THR A 24 -6.02 0.78 -2.91
CA THR A 24 -5.49 2.11 -3.31
C THR A 24 -6.56 3.18 -3.34
N GLY A 25 -7.74 2.87 -3.91
CA GLY A 25 -8.85 3.84 -3.99
C GLY A 25 -9.42 4.17 -2.61
N LEU A 26 -9.62 3.16 -1.77
CA LEU A 26 -10.06 3.36 -0.38
C LEU A 26 -9.05 4.17 0.43
N ALA A 27 -7.74 3.88 0.27
CA ALA A 27 -6.68 4.68 0.88
C ALA A 27 -6.69 6.13 0.37
N SER A 28 -6.91 6.34 -0.94
CA SER A 28 -7.07 7.69 -1.51
C SER A 28 -8.24 8.42 -0.86
N ALA A 29 -9.40 7.77 -0.73
CA ALA A 29 -10.58 8.38 -0.11
C ALA A 29 -10.34 8.73 1.36
N ALA A 30 -9.71 7.84 2.13
CA ALA A 30 -9.40 8.08 3.54
C ALA A 30 -8.40 9.23 3.71
N LEU A 31 -7.33 9.26 2.91
CA LEU A 31 -6.31 10.30 2.96
C LEU A 31 -6.86 11.67 2.53
N LEU A 32 -7.69 11.72 1.50
CA LEU A 32 -8.37 12.96 1.09
C LEU A 32 -9.35 13.45 2.17
N GLY A 33 -10.10 12.52 2.79
CA GLY A 33 -10.97 12.82 3.92
C GLY A 33 -10.19 13.34 5.13
N LEU A 34 -8.98 12.80 5.42
CA LEU A 34 -8.09 13.31 6.46
C LEU A 34 -7.74 14.79 6.24
N HIS A 35 -7.60 15.20 4.97
CA HIS A 35 -7.39 16.59 4.59
C HIS A 35 -8.69 17.43 4.54
N GLY A 36 -9.85 16.87 4.89
CA GLY A 36 -11.12 17.59 4.93
C GLY A 36 -11.78 17.86 3.58
N LEU A 37 -11.43 17.12 2.54
CA LEU A 37 -12.05 17.24 1.22
C LEU A 37 -13.36 16.47 1.12
N HIS A 38 -14.30 16.97 0.29
CA HIS A 38 -15.48 16.21 -0.10
C HIS A 38 -15.08 15.18 -1.18
N VAL A 39 -15.17 13.91 -0.81
CA VAL A 39 -14.76 12.79 -1.66
C VAL A 39 -15.95 11.93 -2.01
N LEU A 40 -16.13 11.65 -3.30
CA LEU A 40 -17.01 10.59 -3.79
C LEU A 40 -16.15 9.46 -4.35
N LEU A 41 -16.21 8.28 -3.74
CA LEU A 41 -15.61 7.08 -4.29
C LEU A 41 -16.68 6.17 -4.87
N VAL A 42 -16.47 5.67 -6.08
CA VAL A 42 -17.35 4.71 -6.72
C VAL A 42 -16.61 3.44 -7.12
N GLU A 43 -17.22 2.29 -6.85
CA GLU A 43 -16.72 0.97 -7.19
C GLU A 43 -17.83 0.13 -7.83
N ARG A 44 -17.55 -0.44 -8.99
CA ARG A 44 -18.53 -1.26 -9.76
C ARG A 44 -18.91 -2.57 -9.06
N ARG A 45 -18.03 -3.13 -8.22
CA ARG A 45 -18.32 -4.33 -7.43
C ARG A 45 -19.23 -4.00 -6.25
N PRO A 46 -19.98 -5.00 -5.75
CA PRO A 46 -20.93 -4.78 -4.64
C PRO A 46 -20.25 -4.62 -3.28
N GLY A 47 -18.93 -4.76 -3.17
CA GLY A 47 -18.17 -4.65 -1.91
C GLY A 47 -16.68 -4.77 -2.11
N THR A 48 -15.96 -4.82 -0.98
CA THR A 48 -14.50 -5.02 -0.92
C THR A 48 -14.09 -6.38 -1.48
N SER A 49 -12.81 -6.55 -1.81
CA SER A 49 -12.28 -7.78 -2.40
C SER A 49 -12.50 -8.99 -1.47
N ARG A 50 -12.91 -10.11 -2.04
CA ARG A 50 -12.94 -11.40 -1.34
C ARG A 50 -11.61 -12.16 -1.47
N HIS A 51 -10.87 -11.92 -2.57
CA HIS A 51 -9.57 -12.51 -2.82
C HIS A 51 -8.44 -11.71 -2.18
N THR A 52 -7.53 -12.42 -1.57
CA THR A 52 -6.27 -11.86 -1.09
C THR A 52 -5.31 -11.71 -2.26
N LYS A 53 -5.22 -10.51 -2.81
CA LYS A 53 -4.27 -10.14 -3.86
C LYS A 53 -2.95 -9.62 -3.27
N ALA A 54 -3.04 -8.95 -2.12
CA ALA A 54 -1.92 -8.46 -1.34
C ALA A 54 -2.04 -8.96 0.10
N ARG A 55 -0.93 -9.38 0.70
CA ARG A 55 -0.83 -9.83 2.09
C ARG A 55 0.21 -9.05 2.86
N LEU A 56 1.37 -8.81 2.25
CA LEU A 56 2.43 -8.04 2.89
C LEU A 56 2.09 -6.55 2.90
N VAL A 57 2.02 -5.98 4.10
CA VAL A 57 1.98 -4.54 4.34
C VAL A 57 3.37 -4.13 4.80
N ASN A 58 4.12 -3.41 3.97
CA ASN A 58 5.48 -3.00 4.33
C ASN A 58 5.49 -1.84 5.33
N ALA A 59 6.63 -1.61 5.97
CA ALA A 59 6.79 -0.59 7.02
C ALA A 59 6.31 0.80 6.56
N ARG A 60 6.59 1.21 5.31
CA ARG A 60 6.13 2.52 4.80
C ARG A 60 4.61 2.62 4.72
N THR A 61 3.95 1.57 4.29
CA THR A 61 2.48 1.53 4.25
C THR A 61 1.89 1.51 5.66
N MET A 62 2.53 0.82 6.61
CA MET A 62 2.13 0.85 8.01
C MET A 62 2.29 2.26 8.62
N GLU A 63 3.35 3.01 8.29
CA GLU A 63 3.46 4.43 8.66
C GLU A 63 2.30 5.28 8.15
N ILE A 64 1.84 5.03 6.93
CA ILE A 64 0.66 5.71 6.36
C ILE A 64 -0.60 5.33 7.13
N PHE A 65 -0.77 4.06 7.48
CA PHE A 65 -1.88 3.60 8.31
C PHE A 65 -1.81 4.14 9.74
N ARG A 66 -0.59 4.33 10.28
CA ARG A 66 -0.36 5.05 11.54
C ARG A 66 -0.85 6.50 11.46
N ALA A 67 -0.48 7.22 10.41
CA ALA A 67 -0.95 8.58 10.16
C ALA A 67 -2.48 8.66 9.98
N LEU A 68 -3.10 7.65 9.38
CA LEU A 68 -4.55 7.51 9.28
C LEU A 68 -5.23 7.09 10.61
N GLY A 69 -4.47 6.66 11.61
CA GLY A 69 -4.98 6.20 12.91
C GLY A 69 -5.56 4.78 12.90
N ILE A 70 -5.21 3.94 11.91
CA ILE A 70 -5.70 2.55 11.79
C ILE A 70 -4.62 1.49 11.96
N GLU A 71 -3.35 1.87 12.24
CA GLU A 71 -2.24 0.93 12.42
C GLU A 71 -2.60 -0.18 13.42
N GLY A 72 -3.09 0.17 14.62
CA GLY A 72 -3.45 -0.80 15.65
C GLY A 72 -4.54 -1.78 15.19
N GLN A 73 -5.49 -1.34 14.37
CA GLN A 73 -6.52 -2.21 13.80
C GLN A 73 -5.94 -3.18 12.77
N VAL A 74 -4.98 -2.73 11.95
CA VAL A 74 -4.27 -3.58 10.97
C VAL A 74 -3.40 -4.60 11.68
N LEU A 75 -2.67 -4.20 12.73
CA LEU A 75 -1.89 -5.11 13.57
C LEU A 75 -2.78 -6.19 14.21
N ALA A 76 -3.93 -5.81 14.77
CA ALA A 76 -4.89 -6.75 15.36
C ALA A 76 -5.56 -7.67 14.31
N ALA A 77 -5.66 -7.21 13.06
CA ALA A 77 -6.26 -7.97 11.98
C ALA A 77 -5.28 -8.92 11.28
N GLY A 78 -3.99 -8.77 11.46
CA GLY A 78 -2.92 -9.54 10.83
C GLY A 78 -2.04 -10.26 11.84
N GLU A 79 -0.83 -10.58 11.40
CA GLU A 79 0.20 -11.27 12.17
C GLU A 79 1.60 -10.77 11.75
N PRO A 80 2.64 -10.94 12.58
CA PRO A 80 4.00 -10.63 12.20
C PRO A 80 4.38 -11.28 10.88
N ASN A 81 5.15 -10.59 10.04
CA ASN A 81 5.64 -11.16 8.79
C ASN A 81 6.76 -12.16 9.07
N GLY A 82 6.43 -13.44 9.20
CA GLY A 82 7.38 -14.49 9.58
C GLY A 82 8.24 -15.03 8.43
N GLY A 83 7.85 -14.85 7.18
CA GLY A 83 8.50 -15.47 6.02
C GLY A 83 7.68 -16.61 5.41
N PHE A 84 8.35 -17.54 4.73
CA PHE A 84 7.67 -18.69 4.13
C PHE A 84 8.53 -19.96 4.15
N THR A 85 7.87 -21.10 4.12
CA THR A 85 8.50 -22.40 4.03
C THR A 85 8.64 -22.84 2.58
N VAL A 86 9.74 -23.51 2.24
CA VAL A 86 9.93 -24.19 0.95
C VAL A 86 10.07 -25.68 1.22
N ALA A 87 9.22 -26.49 0.63
CA ALA A 87 9.25 -27.94 0.73
C ALA A 87 8.78 -28.58 -0.57
N ASP A 88 8.90 -29.89 -0.70
CA ASP A 88 8.34 -30.60 -1.86
C ASP A 88 6.82 -30.58 -1.81
N THR A 89 6.24 -30.85 -0.63
CA THR A 89 4.80 -30.74 -0.34
C THR A 89 4.61 -30.25 1.09
N LEU A 90 3.37 -29.87 1.46
CA LEU A 90 3.04 -29.53 2.83
C LEU A 90 3.29 -30.71 3.81
N ALA A 91 3.07 -31.96 3.35
CA ALA A 91 3.30 -33.17 4.14
C ALA A 91 4.77 -33.63 4.17
N ALA A 92 5.68 -32.98 3.43
CA ALA A 92 7.09 -33.38 3.37
C ALA A 92 7.77 -33.31 4.75
N GLU A 93 8.72 -34.24 5.01
CA GLU A 93 9.48 -34.27 6.27
C GLU A 93 10.56 -33.19 6.32
N HIS A 94 11.12 -32.85 5.15
CA HIS A 94 12.18 -31.88 5.02
C HIS A 94 11.66 -30.58 4.42
N GLU A 95 11.96 -29.48 5.08
CA GLU A 95 11.59 -28.14 4.66
C GLU A 95 12.73 -27.17 4.90
N THR A 96 12.72 -26.07 4.14
CA THR A 96 13.64 -24.95 4.30
C THR A 96 12.82 -23.72 4.67
N TRP A 97 13.11 -23.14 5.81
CA TRP A 97 12.52 -21.86 6.21
C TRP A 97 13.26 -20.71 5.52
N ILE A 98 12.51 -19.84 4.86
CA ILE A 98 13.01 -18.58 4.30
C ILE A 98 12.45 -17.47 5.18
N PRO A 99 13.25 -16.88 6.06
CA PRO A 99 12.76 -15.81 6.94
C PRO A 99 12.37 -14.59 6.11
N ALA A 100 11.34 -13.90 6.56
CA ALA A 100 11.17 -12.50 6.19
C ALA A 100 12.35 -11.69 6.75
N PRO A 101 12.62 -10.48 6.25
CA PRO A 101 13.51 -9.56 6.94
C PRO A 101 13.06 -9.48 8.39
N ALA A 102 13.99 -9.69 9.34
CA ALA A 102 13.67 -9.71 10.76
C ALA A 102 12.98 -8.39 11.15
N GLU A 103 12.02 -8.44 12.07
CA GLU A 103 11.36 -7.22 12.60
C GLU A 103 12.40 -6.26 13.19
N ASP A 104 13.47 -6.79 13.79
CA ASP A 104 14.58 -6.03 14.36
C ASP A 104 15.34 -5.22 13.29
N ASP A 105 15.44 -5.69 12.05
CA ASP A 105 16.13 -4.99 10.97
C ASP A 105 15.39 -3.73 10.52
N THR A 106 14.08 -3.63 10.80
CA THR A 106 13.25 -2.45 10.45
C THR A 106 12.87 -1.60 11.65
N ALA A 107 12.97 -2.11 12.88
CA ALA A 107 12.60 -1.37 14.10
C ALA A 107 13.46 -0.10 14.33
N ASP A 108 14.70 -0.11 13.85
CA ASP A 108 15.58 1.06 13.87
C ASP A 108 15.26 2.05 12.74
N LEU A 109 14.49 1.63 11.72
CA LEU A 109 14.24 2.41 10.52
C LEU A 109 12.80 2.94 10.45
N SER A 110 11.88 2.33 11.19
CA SER A 110 10.46 2.69 11.21
C SER A 110 9.84 2.37 12.58
N PRO A 111 8.93 3.22 13.09
CA PRO A 111 8.16 2.89 14.29
C PRO A 111 7.08 1.85 14.03
N SER A 112 6.87 1.50 12.76
CA SER A 112 5.81 0.64 12.28
C SER A 112 6.41 -0.59 11.60
N PRO A 113 6.15 -1.82 12.10
CA PRO A 113 6.71 -3.04 11.52
C PRO A 113 6.05 -3.35 10.17
N ALA A 114 6.76 -4.10 9.33
CA ALA A 114 6.13 -4.79 8.22
C ALA A 114 5.22 -5.91 8.76
N TRP A 115 4.03 -6.09 8.17
CA TRP A 115 2.99 -6.95 8.74
C TRP A 115 2.32 -7.81 7.68
N SER A 116 1.97 -9.03 8.01
CA SER A 116 1.16 -9.91 7.18
C SER A 116 -0.31 -9.69 7.51
N CYS A 117 -1.04 -9.06 6.61
CA CYS A 117 -2.49 -8.87 6.74
C CYS A 117 -3.17 -9.00 5.38
N ASP A 118 -4.13 -9.89 5.28
CA ASP A 118 -4.85 -10.14 4.03
C ASP A 118 -5.61 -8.89 3.58
N GLN A 119 -5.53 -8.55 2.29
CA GLN A 119 -6.21 -7.39 1.69
C GLN A 119 -7.71 -7.36 2.02
N GLN A 120 -8.38 -8.51 2.03
CA GLN A 120 -9.79 -8.62 2.39
C GLN A 120 -10.10 -8.20 3.84
N ARG A 121 -9.10 -8.17 4.73
CA ARG A 121 -9.21 -7.68 6.11
C ARG A 121 -8.83 -6.21 6.21
N ILE A 122 -7.90 -5.74 5.38
CA ILE A 122 -7.44 -4.35 5.36
C ILE A 122 -8.47 -3.43 4.71
N GLU A 123 -9.03 -3.83 3.55
CA GLU A 123 -9.96 -2.97 2.79
C GLU A 123 -11.17 -2.51 3.62
N PRO A 124 -11.84 -3.36 4.42
CA PRO A 124 -12.91 -2.90 5.31
C PRO A 124 -12.44 -1.85 6.33
N LEU A 125 -11.25 -2.02 6.92
CA LEU A 125 -10.71 -1.06 7.90
C LEU A 125 -10.46 0.32 7.26
N VAL A 126 -9.85 0.32 6.07
CA VAL A 126 -9.58 1.57 5.32
C VAL A 126 -10.88 2.20 4.84
N ARG A 127 -11.87 1.41 4.39
CA ARG A 127 -13.21 1.88 4.03
C ARG A 127 -13.91 2.55 5.21
N ASP A 128 -13.93 1.90 6.34
CA ASP A 128 -14.62 2.41 7.53
C ASP A 128 -13.93 3.69 8.01
N ARG A 129 -12.61 3.75 7.94
CA ARG A 129 -11.86 4.98 8.20
C ARG A 129 -12.17 6.10 7.20
N ALA A 130 -12.31 5.78 5.90
CA ALA A 130 -12.72 6.74 4.89
C ALA A 130 -14.11 7.33 5.20
N HIS A 131 -15.06 6.49 5.61
CA HIS A 131 -16.39 6.92 6.06
C HIS A 131 -16.34 7.83 7.30
N GLU A 132 -15.55 7.45 8.32
CA GLU A 132 -15.35 8.27 9.53
C GLU A 132 -14.78 9.66 9.19
N LEU A 133 -13.94 9.73 8.18
CA LEU A 133 -13.34 10.97 7.67
C LEU A 133 -14.25 11.71 6.66
N GLY A 134 -15.48 11.25 6.46
CA GLY A 134 -16.50 11.95 5.67
C GLY A 134 -16.55 11.62 4.19
N ALA A 135 -15.77 10.63 3.71
CA ALA A 135 -15.84 10.21 2.32
C ALA A 135 -17.17 9.47 2.01
N ASP A 136 -17.79 9.79 0.89
CA ASP A 136 -18.96 9.08 0.36
C ASP A 136 -18.48 7.91 -0.52
N VAL A 137 -18.54 6.69 0.02
CA VAL A 137 -18.07 5.47 -0.66
C VAL A 137 -19.28 4.69 -1.18
N ARG A 138 -19.36 4.51 -2.50
CA ARG A 138 -20.46 3.86 -3.21
C ARG A 138 -19.98 2.62 -3.94
N PHE A 139 -20.36 1.44 -3.43
CA PHE A 139 -20.22 0.16 -4.14
C PHE A 139 -21.40 -0.05 -5.09
N ALA A 140 -21.23 -0.96 -6.05
CA ALA A 140 -22.18 -1.25 -7.14
C ALA A 140 -22.53 0.00 -7.98
N HIS A 141 -21.56 0.91 -8.14
CA HIS A 141 -21.69 2.12 -8.95
C HIS A 141 -20.55 2.19 -9.97
N THR A 142 -20.91 2.44 -11.23
CA THR A 142 -19.95 2.58 -12.34
C THR A 142 -19.88 4.04 -12.78
N ALA A 143 -18.67 4.58 -12.90
CA ALA A 143 -18.43 5.92 -13.43
C ALA A 143 -17.90 5.85 -14.86
N HIS A 144 -18.42 6.74 -15.71
CA HIS A 144 -17.93 6.98 -17.06
C HIS A 144 -17.49 8.43 -17.19
N ILE A 145 -16.20 8.64 -17.51
CA ILE A 145 -15.64 9.98 -17.70
C ILE A 145 -16.10 10.51 -19.06
N GLN A 146 -16.72 11.68 -19.06
CA GLN A 146 -17.27 12.30 -20.26
C GLN A 146 -16.29 13.35 -20.85
N SER A 147 -15.80 14.23 -20.01
CA SER A 147 -14.93 15.32 -20.43
C SER A 147 -14.19 15.91 -19.23
N GLN A 148 -13.18 16.71 -19.51
CA GLN A 148 -12.56 17.60 -18.53
C GLN A 148 -12.25 18.97 -19.17
N ASP A 149 -12.19 19.98 -18.33
CA ASP A 149 -11.81 21.35 -18.69
C ASP A 149 -10.85 21.93 -17.64
N ALA A 150 -10.61 23.26 -17.72
CA ALA A 150 -9.72 23.94 -16.78
C ALA A 150 -10.18 23.87 -15.31
N ASP A 151 -11.48 23.66 -15.05
CA ASP A 151 -12.07 23.75 -13.72
C ASP A 151 -12.47 22.39 -13.13
N GLY A 152 -12.59 21.33 -13.94
CA GLY A 152 -12.99 20.03 -13.41
C GLY A 152 -13.16 18.93 -14.44
N VAL A 153 -13.63 17.79 -13.93
CA VAL A 153 -13.93 16.57 -14.67
C VAL A 153 -15.41 16.29 -14.58
N ASN A 154 -16.06 16.01 -15.72
CA ASN A 154 -17.45 15.61 -15.80
C ASN A 154 -17.53 14.07 -15.93
N ALA A 155 -18.31 13.46 -15.09
CA ALA A 155 -18.55 12.02 -15.09
C ALA A 155 -20.06 11.73 -15.07
N VAL A 156 -20.44 10.56 -15.56
CA VAL A 156 -21.78 10.00 -15.39
C VAL A 156 -21.66 8.75 -14.52
N ILE A 157 -22.41 8.72 -13.42
CA ILE A 157 -22.44 7.62 -12.46
C ILE A 157 -23.88 7.11 -12.40
N GLU A 158 -24.12 5.86 -12.83
CA GLU A 158 -25.47 5.27 -12.89
C GLU A 158 -26.50 6.21 -13.55
N GLY A 159 -26.12 6.86 -14.63
CA GLY A 159 -26.98 7.81 -15.37
C GLY A 159 -27.05 9.23 -14.79
N HIS A 160 -26.44 9.50 -13.65
CA HIS A 160 -26.41 10.81 -13.01
C HIS A 160 -25.14 11.57 -13.34
N ALA A 161 -25.26 12.83 -13.74
CA ALA A 161 -24.11 13.70 -13.98
C ALA A 161 -23.49 14.14 -12.63
N VAL A 162 -22.18 13.98 -12.50
CA VAL A 162 -21.39 14.43 -11.36
C VAL A 162 -20.19 15.23 -11.88
N ARG A 163 -19.95 16.40 -11.29
CA ARG A 163 -18.77 17.20 -11.56
C ARG A 163 -17.80 17.14 -10.39
N ALA A 164 -16.55 16.80 -10.66
CA ALA A 164 -15.47 16.80 -9.69
C ALA A 164 -14.40 17.82 -10.07
N ARG A 165 -13.77 18.47 -9.08
CA ARG A 165 -12.62 19.36 -9.35
C ARG A 165 -11.41 18.56 -9.83
N TYR A 166 -11.24 17.36 -9.28
CA TYR A 166 -10.19 16.41 -9.66
C TYR A 166 -10.72 14.98 -9.70
N LEU A 167 -10.02 14.13 -10.44
CA LEU A 167 -10.32 12.70 -10.54
C LEU A 167 -9.08 11.88 -10.20
N ILE A 168 -9.27 10.81 -9.41
CA ILE A 168 -8.30 9.76 -9.18
C ILE A 168 -8.79 8.47 -9.84
N ALA A 169 -8.01 7.94 -10.78
CA ALA A 169 -8.21 6.63 -11.36
C ALA A 169 -7.48 5.59 -10.53
N ALA A 170 -8.22 4.79 -9.77
CA ALA A 170 -7.79 3.64 -8.98
C ALA A 170 -8.49 2.35 -9.45
N ASP A 171 -8.90 2.31 -10.71
CA ASP A 171 -9.77 1.29 -11.32
C ASP A 171 -9.02 0.06 -11.86
N GLY A 172 -7.77 -0.09 -11.44
CA GLY A 172 -6.99 -1.32 -11.58
C GLY A 172 -6.26 -1.46 -12.92
N ALA A 173 -5.64 -2.62 -13.13
CA ALA A 173 -4.75 -2.90 -14.26
C ALA A 173 -5.38 -2.63 -15.63
N HIS A 174 -6.65 -2.93 -15.79
CA HIS A 174 -7.41 -2.72 -17.04
C HIS A 174 -8.08 -1.35 -17.12
N SER A 175 -7.72 -0.40 -16.29
CA SER A 175 -8.31 0.93 -16.11
C SER A 175 -8.99 1.51 -17.35
N PRO A 176 -10.34 1.50 -17.41
CA PRO A 176 -11.08 2.22 -18.44
C PRO A 176 -10.81 3.71 -18.40
N THR A 177 -10.58 4.25 -17.20
CA THR A 177 -10.27 5.68 -17.01
C THR A 177 -8.93 6.04 -17.65
N ARG A 178 -7.85 5.25 -17.45
CA ARG A 178 -6.57 5.47 -18.13
C ARG A 178 -6.74 5.47 -19.65
N THR A 179 -7.52 4.52 -20.17
CA THR A 179 -7.80 4.42 -21.62
C THR A 179 -8.57 5.63 -22.14
N ALA A 180 -9.59 6.06 -21.41
CA ALA A 180 -10.38 7.26 -21.78
C ALA A 180 -9.53 8.56 -21.74
N LEU A 181 -8.50 8.61 -20.90
CA LEU A 181 -7.54 9.71 -20.85
C LEU A 181 -6.44 9.62 -21.93
N ASN A 182 -6.48 8.60 -22.81
CA ASN A 182 -5.45 8.33 -23.83
C ASN A 182 -4.04 8.18 -23.23
N ILE A 183 -3.91 7.68 -22.01
CA ILE A 183 -2.63 7.39 -21.39
C ILE A 183 -2.23 5.97 -21.74
N GLY A 184 -1.18 5.85 -22.56
CA GLY A 184 -0.55 4.56 -22.86
C GLY A 184 0.27 4.04 -21.69
N TRP A 185 0.68 2.79 -21.79
CA TRP A 185 1.69 2.24 -20.90
C TRP A 185 2.70 1.36 -21.66
N SER A 186 3.86 1.17 -21.05
CA SER A 186 4.95 0.37 -21.59
C SER A 186 5.36 -0.69 -20.58
N GLY A 187 5.84 -1.81 -21.10
CA GLY A 187 6.25 -2.92 -20.27
C GLY A 187 6.15 -4.25 -21.01
N GLU A 188 6.10 -5.33 -20.26
CA GLU A 188 6.02 -6.69 -20.81
C GLU A 188 4.97 -7.53 -20.09
N SER A 189 4.29 -8.39 -20.84
CA SER A 189 3.49 -9.48 -20.28
C SER A 189 4.40 -10.63 -19.89
N LEU A 190 4.17 -11.22 -18.74
CA LEU A 190 4.80 -12.49 -18.38
C LEU A 190 3.99 -13.64 -19.00
N PRO A 191 4.67 -14.72 -19.43
CA PRO A 191 3.98 -15.87 -20.03
C PRO A 191 3.08 -16.57 -19.01
N GLY A 192 1.94 -17.09 -19.49
CA GLY A 192 0.99 -17.88 -18.69
C GLY A 192 -0.03 -17.05 -17.93
N THR A 193 -0.84 -17.76 -17.16
CA THR A 193 -1.95 -17.21 -16.37
C THR A 193 -1.71 -17.49 -14.88
N ALA A 194 -1.74 -16.45 -14.06
CA ALA A 194 -1.75 -16.62 -12.61
C ALA A 194 -3.13 -17.09 -12.15
N VAL A 195 -3.16 -18.05 -11.27
CA VAL A 195 -4.37 -18.64 -10.69
C VAL A 195 -4.32 -18.51 -9.17
N SER A 196 -5.39 -17.99 -8.58
CA SER A 196 -5.60 -17.98 -7.14
C SER A 196 -6.92 -18.66 -6.83
N ALA A 197 -6.88 -19.67 -5.96
CA ALA A 197 -8.10 -20.34 -5.51
C ALA A 197 -8.23 -20.22 -3.98
N LEU A 198 -9.43 -19.86 -3.55
CA LEU A 198 -9.83 -19.91 -2.15
C LEU A 198 -10.49 -21.27 -1.90
N PHE A 199 -10.07 -21.96 -0.86
CA PHE A 199 -10.61 -23.29 -0.59
C PHE A 199 -10.58 -23.65 0.90
N HIS A 200 -11.40 -24.61 1.24
CA HIS A 200 -11.41 -25.29 2.53
C HIS A 200 -10.92 -26.72 2.38
N ALA A 201 -10.03 -27.14 3.26
CA ALA A 201 -9.52 -28.51 3.35
C ALA A 201 -9.00 -28.81 4.74
N HIS A 202 -8.99 -30.09 5.10
CA HIS A 202 -8.40 -30.55 6.35
C HIS A 202 -6.92 -30.87 6.14
N LEU A 203 -6.06 -29.86 6.36
CA LEU A 203 -4.61 -29.95 6.15
C LEU A 203 -3.80 -30.08 7.46
N GLU A 204 -4.46 -30.05 8.62
CA GLU A 204 -3.82 -30.17 9.94
C GLU A 204 -2.91 -31.39 10.08
N PRO A 205 -3.26 -32.59 9.56
CA PRO A 205 -2.38 -33.75 9.62
C PRO A 205 -1.07 -33.54 8.86
N ALA A 206 -1.12 -32.84 7.72
CA ALA A 206 0.07 -32.52 6.94
C ALA A 206 0.94 -31.45 7.61
N LEU A 207 0.34 -30.54 8.37
CA LEU A 207 1.07 -29.54 9.16
C LEU A 207 1.87 -30.16 10.32
N ARG A 208 1.44 -31.31 10.87
CA ARG A 208 2.14 -31.99 11.96
C ARG A 208 2.44 -31.09 13.16
N GLY A 209 1.51 -30.20 13.50
CA GLY A 209 1.66 -29.21 14.58
C GLY A 209 2.55 -28.01 14.25
N ARG A 210 3.04 -27.90 13.02
CA ARG A 210 3.80 -26.71 12.56
C ARG A 210 2.87 -25.54 12.30
N HIS A 211 3.34 -24.35 12.60
CA HIS A 211 2.72 -23.11 12.13
C HIS A 211 3.34 -22.76 10.77
N THR A 212 2.52 -22.60 9.75
CA THR A 212 2.95 -22.23 8.40
C THR A 212 2.00 -21.20 7.83
N GLU A 213 2.46 -19.97 7.66
CA GLU A 213 1.68 -18.91 7.03
C GLU A 213 1.64 -19.05 5.52
N ALA A 214 2.79 -19.39 4.93
CA ALA A 214 2.98 -19.59 3.51
C ALA A 214 3.95 -20.73 3.25
N LEU A 215 3.59 -21.61 2.32
CA LEU A 215 4.46 -22.68 1.83
C LEU A 215 4.58 -22.57 0.32
N PHE A 216 5.82 -22.61 -0.18
CA PHE A 216 6.07 -22.90 -1.59
C PHE A 216 6.30 -24.40 -1.78
N ALA A 217 5.35 -25.08 -2.42
CA ALA A 217 5.42 -26.49 -2.76
C ALA A 217 6.10 -26.69 -4.11
N ARG A 218 7.31 -27.30 -4.10
CA ARG A 218 8.10 -27.54 -5.33
C ARG A 218 7.40 -28.48 -6.28
N SER A 219 6.76 -29.54 -5.77
CA SER A 219 6.06 -30.57 -6.57
C SER A 219 4.96 -30.01 -7.46
N ALA A 220 4.32 -28.92 -7.02
CA ALA A 220 3.21 -28.29 -7.71
C ALA A 220 3.58 -26.91 -8.28
N CYS A 221 4.78 -26.41 -8.01
CA CYS A 221 5.18 -25.04 -8.33
C CYS A 221 4.14 -24.01 -7.85
N ALA A 222 3.66 -24.18 -6.62
CA ALA A 222 2.52 -23.46 -6.08
C ALA A 222 2.76 -22.98 -4.65
N PHE A 223 2.13 -21.86 -4.30
CA PHE A 223 2.05 -21.39 -2.92
C PHE A 223 0.74 -21.85 -2.28
N LEU A 224 0.84 -22.30 -1.03
CA LEU A 224 -0.28 -22.47 -0.12
C LEU A 224 -0.16 -21.43 0.98
N PHE A 225 -1.19 -20.63 1.16
CA PHE A 225 -1.30 -19.62 2.21
C PHE A 225 -2.38 -20.02 3.20
N ALA A 226 -2.06 -20.09 4.47
CA ALA A 226 -3.06 -20.22 5.53
C ALA A 226 -3.85 -18.90 5.63
N ARG A 227 -5.18 -18.99 5.82
CA ARG A 227 -6.07 -17.82 5.91
C ARG A 227 -6.70 -17.75 7.29
N GLY A 228 -6.64 -16.57 7.88
CA GLY A 228 -7.23 -16.32 9.20
C GLY A 228 -6.47 -17.01 10.33
N ASN A 229 -6.93 -16.80 11.57
CA ASN A 229 -6.30 -17.40 12.73
C ASN A 229 -6.46 -18.93 12.70
N ALA A 230 -5.39 -19.59 12.36
CA ALA A 230 -4.97 -20.96 12.71
C ALA A 230 -6.02 -22.07 12.93
N SER A 231 -7.23 -21.98 12.36
CA SER A 231 -8.13 -23.16 12.38
C SER A 231 -7.77 -24.21 11.34
N GLY A 232 -6.69 -24.00 10.57
CA GLY A 232 -6.14 -24.95 9.60
C GLY A 232 -7.06 -25.36 8.46
N ARG A 233 -8.23 -24.72 8.31
CA ARG A 233 -9.27 -25.16 7.37
C ARG A 233 -9.47 -24.26 6.18
N SER A 234 -9.12 -22.98 6.24
CA SER A 234 -9.27 -22.03 5.14
C SER A 234 -7.91 -21.68 4.54
N TRP A 235 -7.77 -21.86 3.25
CA TRP A 235 -6.51 -21.74 2.52
C TRP A 235 -6.67 -20.97 1.22
N GLN A 236 -5.57 -20.48 0.72
CA GLN A 236 -5.45 -19.93 -0.62
C GLN A 236 -4.33 -20.64 -1.37
N LEU A 237 -4.64 -21.13 -2.56
CA LEU A 237 -3.65 -21.56 -3.54
C LEU A 237 -3.24 -20.36 -4.38
N GLY A 238 -1.94 -20.21 -4.63
CA GLY A 238 -1.38 -19.33 -5.66
C GLY A 238 -0.50 -20.15 -6.59
N THR A 239 -0.82 -20.22 -7.86
CA THR A 239 -0.05 -20.96 -8.87
C THR A 239 -0.03 -20.22 -10.20
N HIS A 240 0.72 -20.76 -11.15
CA HIS A 240 0.87 -20.20 -12.48
C HIS A 240 0.71 -21.30 -13.52
N VAL A 241 -0.21 -21.12 -14.45
CA VAL A 241 -0.43 -22.01 -15.57
C VAL A 241 0.38 -21.53 -16.76
N SER A 242 1.29 -22.37 -17.25
CA SER A 242 2.10 -22.09 -18.44
C SER A 242 1.41 -22.67 -19.69
N GLY A 243 1.42 -21.92 -20.81
CA GLY A 243 0.77 -22.35 -22.06
C GLY A 243 -0.70 -21.93 -22.18
N SER A 244 -1.54 -22.78 -22.74
CA SER A 244 -3.00 -22.55 -22.83
C SER A 244 -3.64 -22.76 -21.47
N ASP A 245 -4.73 -22.01 -21.20
CA ASP A 245 -5.54 -22.23 -20.02
C ASP A 245 -6.09 -23.67 -20.02
N PRO A 246 -6.18 -24.35 -18.86
CA PRO A 246 -6.73 -25.69 -18.77
C PRO A 246 -8.18 -25.74 -19.25
N ASP A 247 -8.58 -26.80 -19.91
CA ASP A 247 -9.96 -27.02 -20.34
C ASP A 247 -10.91 -27.07 -19.14
N ASP A 248 -10.46 -27.64 -18.00
CA ASP A 248 -11.16 -27.66 -16.72
C ASP A 248 -10.27 -27.02 -15.63
N LEU A 249 -10.50 -25.74 -15.37
CA LEU A 249 -9.76 -24.99 -14.38
C LEU A 249 -10.04 -25.48 -12.94
N ASP A 250 -11.27 -25.88 -12.62
CA ASP A 250 -11.63 -26.38 -11.28
C ASP A 250 -10.86 -27.68 -10.98
N GLN A 251 -10.86 -28.61 -11.92
CA GLN A 251 -10.12 -29.86 -11.78
C GLN A 251 -8.60 -29.63 -11.66
N HIS A 252 -8.05 -28.74 -12.49
CA HIS A 252 -6.63 -28.35 -12.42
C HIS A 252 -6.26 -27.79 -11.04
N VAL A 253 -7.10 -26.92 -10.47
CA VAL A 253 -6.89 -26.34 -9.13
C VAL A 253 -6.91 -27.45 -8.07
N ARG A 254 -7.90 -28.38 -8.14
CA ARG A 254 -7.96 -29.51 -7.18
C ARG A 254 -6.74 -30.39 -7.25
N ASP A 255 -6.26 -30.70 -8.44
CA ASP A 255 -5.07 -31.53 -8.63
C ASP A 255 -3.81 -30.83 -8.14
N THR A 256 -3.70 -29.51 -8.37
CA THR A 256 -2.61 -28.68 -7.85
C THR A 256 -2.63 -28.63 -6.33
N ILE A 257 -3.79 -28.53 -5.69
CA ILE A 257 -3.92 -28.55 -4.22
C ILE A 257 -3.48 -29.91 -3.66
N ARG A 258 -3.89 -31.03 -4.28
CA ARG A 258 -3.46 -32.38 -3.89
C ARG A 258 -1.95 -32.54 -4.00
N ALA A 259 -1.39 -32.13 -5.14
CA ALA A 259 0.06 -32.17 -5.36
C ALA A 259 0.83 -31.30 -4.35
N ALA A 260 0.37 -30.07 -4.10
CA ALA A 260 1.01 -29.15 -3.17
C ALA A 260 0.90 -29.59 -1.71
N SER A 261 -0.23 -30.20 -1.34
CA SER A 261 -0.43 -30.71 0.02
C SER A 261 0.33 -32.02 0.29
N GLY A 262 0.56 -32.83 -0.72
CA GLY A 262 1.07 -34.20 -0.58
C GLY A 262 0.02 -35.19 -0.07
N ILE A 263 -1.27 -34.88 -0.25
CA ILE A 263 -2.41 -35.71 0.16
C ILE A 263 -3.21 -36.07 -1.10
N PRO A 264 -2.99 -37.25 -1.73
CA PRO A 264 -3.59 -37.60 -3.02
C PRO A 264 -5.12 -37.65 -3.01
N ASP A 265 -5.70 -38.14 -1.92
CA ASP A 265 -7.15 -38.32 -1.77
C ASP A 265 -7.86 -37.09 -1.17
N LEU A 266 -7.17 -35.96 -1.03
CA LEU A 266 -7.75 -34.73 -0.48
C LEU A 266 -8.96 -34.29 -1.33
N GLN A 267 -10.05 -33.93 -0.66
CA GLN A 267 -11.25 -33.37 -1.29
C GLN A 267 -11.39 -31.90 -0.88
N PRO A 268 -10.68 -30.96 -1.58
CA PRO A 268 -10.82 -29.56 -1.29
C PRO A 268 -12.18 -29.03 -1.73
N VAL A 269 -12.80 -28.21 -0.89
CA VAL A 269 -14.01 -27.46 -1.23
C VAL A 269 -13.55 -26.09 -1.76
N ILE A 270 -13.75 -25.84 -3.05
CA ILE A 270 -13.36 -24.59 -3.70
C ILE A 270 -14.46 -23.54 -3.46
N ASP A 271 -14.08 -22.40 -2.87
CA ASP A 271 -15.00 -21.29 -2.65
C ASP A 271 -15.03 -20.33 -3.84
N ASP A 272 -13.86 -20.05 -4.42
CA ASP A 272 -13.71 -19.10 -5.53
C ASP A 272 -12.38 -19.30 -6.26
N ILE A 273 -12.36 -19.06 -7.56
CA ILE A 273 -11.15 -19.08 -8.39
C ILE A 273 -11.04 -17.75 -9.14
N ALA A 274 -9.90 -17.10 -9.04
CA ALA A 274 -9.55 -15.91 -9.79
C ALA A 274 -8.35 -16.18 -10.69
N THR A 275 -8.39 -15.66 -11.91
CA THR A 275 -7.31 -15.73 -12.87
C THR A 275 -6.95 -14.35 -13.38
N TRP A 276 -5.66 -14.12 -13.67
CA TRP A 276 -5.21 -12.90 -14.32
C TRP A 276 -3.90 -13.14 -15.07
N ARG A 277 -3.65 -12.31 -16.08
CA ARG A 277 -2.36 -12.24 -16.74
C ARG A 277 -1.40 -11.41 -15.92
N THR A 278 -0.23 -11.97 -15.62
CA THR A 278 0.82 -11.25 -14.91
C THR A 278 1.62 -10.41 -15.90
N GLY A 279 2.00 -9.21 -15.51
CA GLY A 279 2.81 -8.31 -16.33
C GLY A 279 3.58 -7.32 -15.50
N ALA A 280 4.49 -6.61 -16.15
CA ALA A 280 5.28 -5.53 -15.61
C ALA A 280 5.09 -4.31 -16.52
N TYR A 281 4.21 -3.40 -16.12
CA TYR A 281 3.81 -2.25 -16.93
C TYR A 281 3.81 -0.96 -16.11
N VAL A 282 4.19 0.14 -16.75
CA VAL A 282 4.09 1.48 -16.17
C VAL A 282 3.43 2.41 -17.17
N ALA A 283 2.48 3.23 -16.72
CA ALA A 283 1.84 4.26 -17.52
C ALA A 283 2.88 5.27 -18.02
N SER A 284 2.67 5.80 -19.21
CA SER A 284 3.58 6.80 -19.82
C SER A 284 3.62 8.09 -19.01
N GLN A 285 2.53 8.42 -18.34
CA GLN A 285 2.35 9.58 -17.46
C GLN A 285 1.34 9.23 -16.34
N LEU A 286 1.41 9.93 -15.22
CA LEU A 286 0.51 9.73 -14.08
C LEU A 286 -0.58 10.79 -13.99
N ARG A 287 -0.55 11.80 -14.87
CA ARG A 287 -1.48 12.90 -14.87
C ARG A 287 -1.92 13.26 -16.29
N ALA A 288 -3.22 13.53 -16.48
CA ALA A 288 -3.76 14.16 -17.67
C ALA A 288 -4.76 15.24 -17.24
N GLY A 289 -4.35 16.50 -17.33
CA GLY A 289 -5.16 17.62 -16.87
C GLY A 289 -5.46 17.57 -15.37
N ARG A 290 -6.74 17.33 -15.02
CA ARG A 290 -7.25 17.22 -13.66
C ARG A 290 -7.46 15.78 -13.21
N ALA A 291 -7.06 14.81 -14.02
CA ALA A 291 -7.15 13.38 -13.70
C ALA A 291 -5.76 12.80 -13.40
N PHE A 292 -5.69 11.94 -12.38
CA PHE A 292 -4.48 11.31 -11.87
C PHE A 292 -4.64 9.80 -11.79
N LEU A 293 -3.56 9.06 -12.07
CA LEU A 293 -3.51 7.60 -11.93
C LEU A 293 -2.79 7.21 -10.65
N VAL A 294 -3.30 6.20 -9.95
CA VAL A 294 -2.70 5.60 -8.75
C VAL A 294 -2.78 4.08 -8.78
N GLY A 295 -1.83 3.41 -8.15
CA GLY A 295 -1.83 1.95 -8.03
C GLY A 295 -1.83 1.24 -9.37
N ASP A 296 -2.59 0.13 -9.49
CA ASP A 296 -2.59 -0.71 -10.69
C ASP A 296 -3.08 0.02 -11.95
N ALA A 297 -3.80 1.14 -11.84
CA ALA A 297 -4.13 1.99 -13.00
C ALA A 297 -2.88 2.70 -13.56
N ALA A 298 -1.88 2.95 -12.72
CA ALA A 298 -0.61 3.59 -13.06
C ALA A 298 0.52 2.59 -13.35
N HIS A 299 0.58 1.49 -12.60
CA HIS A 299 1.65 0.50 -12.70
C HIS A 299 1.18 -0.89 -12.24
N VAL A 300 1.55 -1.89 -13.02
CA VAL A 300 1.30 -3.31 -12.73
C VAL A 300 2.64 -4.01 -12.60
N MET A 301 2.76 -4.90 -11.63
CA MET A 301 3.99 -5.63 -11.39
C MET A 301 3.71 -7.06 -10.93
N PRO A 302 4.67 -7.99 -11.14
CA PRO A 302 4.58 -9.33 -10.60
C PRO A 302 4.51 -9.29 -9.07
N PRO A 303 3.88 -10.28 -8.40
CA PRO A 303 3.62 -10.23 -6.95
C PRO A 303 4.88 -10.40 -6.08
N TYR A 304 6.04 -10.60 -6.68
CA TYR A 304 7.30 -10.87 -5.97
C TYR A 304 7.82 -9.63 -5.23
N GLY A 305 7.93 -9.76 -3.92
CA GLY A 305 8.30 -8.70 -2.97
C GLY A 305 7.10 -7.94 -2.39
N GLY A 306 5.87 -8.27 -2.81
CA GLY A 306 4.65 -7.67 -2.23
C GLY A 306 4.51 -6.16 -2.45
N PHE A 307 5.11 -5.60 -3.51
CA PHE A 307 5.20 -4.15 -3.68
C PHE A 307 3.93 -3.49 -4.22
N GLY A 308 3.09 -4.19 -5.02
CA GLY A 308 2.02 -3.57 -5.82
C GLY A 308 1.02 -2.77 -5.00
N GLY A 309 0.32 -3.40 -4.08
CA GLY A 309 -0.66 -2.72 -3.21
C GLY A 309 -0.04 -1.63 -2.34
N ASN A 310 1.17 -1.89 -1.84
CA ASN A 310 1.93 -0.93 -1.03
C ASN A 310 2.29 0.33 -1.83
N THR A 311 2.80 0.19 -3.06
CA THR A 311 3.12 1.32 -3.94
C THR A 311 1.88 2.14 -4.24
N GLY A 312 0.72 1.48 -4.46
CA GLY A 312 -0.56 2.16 -4.66
C GLY A 312 -1.01 2.99 -3.45
N VAL A 313 -0.87 2.49 -2.23
CA VAL A 313 -1.15 3.28 -1.01
C VAL A 313 -0.20 4.46 -0.87
N GLN A 314 1.07 4.29 -1.22
CA GLN A 314 2.06 5.37 -1.23
C GLN A 314 1.76 6.41 -2.32
N ASP A 315 1.25 6.02 -3.49
CA ASP A 315 0.78 6.96 -4.52
C ASP A 315 -0.38 7.80 -3.99
N ALA A 316 -1.37 7.16 -3.36
CA ALA A 316 -2.49 7.83 -2.73
C ALA A 316 -2.03 8.86 -1.69
N HIS A 317 -1.07 8.48 -0.83
CA HIS A 317 -0.50 9.35 0.19
C HIS A 317 0.24 10.55 -0.41
N ALA A 318 1.06 10.31 -1.44
CA ALA A 318 1.76 11.39 -2.14
C ALA A 318 0.80 12.34 -2.85
N LEU A 319 -0.34 11.85 -3.38
CA LEU A 319 -1.28 12.67 -4.15
C LEU A 319 -2.26 13.44 -3.26
N ALA A 320 -2.75 12.85 -2.16
CA ALA A 320 -3.87 13.39 -1.39
C ALA A 320 -3.62 14.81 -0.87
N TRP A 321 -2.47 15.08 -0.27
CA TRP A 321 -2.14 16.41 0.24
C TRP A 321 -2.00 17.45 -0.88
N ARG A 322 -1.47 17.05 -2.05
CA ARG A 322 -1.33 17.92 -3.21
C ARG A 322 -2.69 18.37 -3.75
N LEU A 323 -3.63 17.43 -3.83
CA LEU A 323 -5.00 17.75 -4.21
C LEU A 323 -5.69 18.63 -3.16
N ALA A 324 -5.42 18.41 -1.88
CA ALA A 324 -5.97 19.21 -0.81
C ALA A 324 -5.49 20.66 -0.89
N PHE A 325 -4.21 20.89 -1.16
CA PHE A 325 -3.65 22.24 -1.38
C PHE A 325 -4.23 22.87 -2.63
N ALA A 326 -4.31 22.13 -3.74
CA ALA A 326 -4.91 22.61 -4.98
C ALA A 326 -6.39 22.95 -4.84
N CYS A 327 -7.15 22.19 -4.05
CA CYS A 327 -8.53 22.50 -3.72
C CYS A 327 -8.68 23.77 -2.85
N ARG A 328 -7.62 24.18 -2.17
CA ARG A 328 -7.56 25.44 -1.39
C ARG A 328 -6.95 26.61 -2.18
N GLY A 329 -6.61 26.39 -3.46
CA GLY A 329 -6.10 27.42 -4.37
C GLY A 329 -4.59 27.42 -4.59
N ASP A 330 -3.85 26.47 -4.00
CA ASP A 330 -2.41 26.29 -4.24
C ASP A 330 -2.16 25.01 -5.04
N ASP A 331 -2.08 25.12 -6.35
CA ASP A 331 -1.83 24.02 -7.29
C ASP A 331 -0.34 23.82 -7.65
N THR A 332 0.55 24.58 -7.02
CA THR A 332 2.01 24.58 -7.26
C THR A 332 2.61 23.16 -7.18
N TRP A 333 2.07 22.34 -6.28
CA TRP A 333 2.59 21.01 -5.99
C TRP A 333 2.07 19.90 -6.91
N LEU A 334 1.03 20.13 -7.70
CA LEU A 334 0.39 19.07 -8.50
C LEU A 334 1.33 18.42 -9.52
N ALA A 335 2.22 19.23 -10.14
CA ALA A 335 3.17 18.73 -11.13
C ALA A 335 4.22 17.78 -10.52
N SER A 336 4.57 17.99 -9.24
CA SER A 336 5.57 17.18 -8.56
C SER A 336 5.09 15.73 -8.30
N TYR A 337 3.79 15.46 -8.31
CA TYR A 337 3.29 14.10 -8.17
C TYR A 337 3.89 13.14 -9.21
N GLU A 338 3.80 13.51 -10.48
CA GLU A 338 4.30 12.66 -11.57
C GLU A 338 5.83 12.59 -11.55
N THR A 339 6.53 13.72 -11.38
CA THR A 339 8.00 13.74 -11.39
C THR A 339 8.61 12.95 -10.25
N GLU A 340 7.92 12.81 -9.12
CA GLU A 340 8.36 12.03 -7.96
C GLU A 340 7.93 10.56 -8.04
N ARG A 341 6.66 10.29 -8.40
CA ARG A 341 6.10 8.92 -8.32
C ARG A 341 6.38 8.07 -9.55
N LEU A 342 6.51 8.64 -10.73
CA LEU A 342 6.79 7.88 -11.95
C LEU A 342 8.16 7.16 -11.91
N PRO A 343 9.26 7.79 -11.45
CA PRO A 343 10.54 7.10 -11.25
C PRO A 343 10.47 5.97 -10.21
N VAL A 344 9.73 6.17 -9.11
CA VAL A 344 9.50 5.13 -8.09
C VAL A 344 8.73 3.95 -8.70
N ALA A 345 7.65 4.20 -9.45
CA ALA A 345 6.87 3.17 -10.12
C ALA A 345 7.75 2.34 -11.07
N ARG A 346 8.54 3.00 -11.93
CA ARG A 346 9.46 2.32 -12.87
C ARG A 346 10.47 1.44 -12.15
N ARG A 347 11.09 1.94 -11.07
CA ARG A 347 12.04 1.17 -10.28
C ARG A 347 11.37 -0.01 -9.60
N THR A 348 10.25 0.20 -8.93
CA THR A 348 9.57 -0.87 -8.18
C THR A 348 9.10 -1.97 -9.13
N VAL A 349 8.54 -1.62 -10.30
CA VAL A 349 8.16 -2.59 -11.34
C VAL A 349 9.38 -3.37 -11.83
N SER A 350 10.50 -2.70 -12.13
CA SER A 350 11.76 -3.34 -12.54
C SER A 350 12.28 -4.30 -11.46
N GLN A 351 12.24 -3.89 -10.19
CA GLN A 351 12.69 -4.71 -9.07
C GLN A 351 11.77 -5.90 -8.79
N ALA A 352 10.46 -5.77 -8.97
CA ALA A 352 9.52 -6.88 -8.90
C ALA A 352 9.74 -7.88 -10.04
N LEU A 353 9.97 -7.39 -11.25
CA LEU A 353 10.28 -8.20 -12.43
C LEU A 353 11.60 -8.97 -12.24
N LEU A 354 12.64 -8.31 -11.73
CA LEU A 354 13.92 -8.96 -11.44
C LEU A 354 13.75 -10.13 -10.45
N ARG A 355 12.97 -9.91 -9.38
CA ARG A 355 12.64 -10.96 -8.40
C ARG A 355 11.84 -12.11 -9.00
N SER A 356 10.95 -11.82 -9.95
CA SER A 356 10.12 -12.86 -10.61
C SER A 356 10.93 -13.84 -11.46
N ARG A 357 12.10 -13.42 -11.92
CA ARG A 357 13.02 -14.23 -12.75
C ARG A 357 13.99 -15.07 -11.92
N LYS A 358 13.99 -14.88 -10.61
CA LYS A 358 14.90 -15.57 -9.68
C LYS A 358 14.35 -16.94 -9.30
N THR A 359 15.22 -17.96 -9.34
CA THR A 359 14.90 -19.26 -8.76
C THR A 359 14.78 -19.14 -7.23
N PRO A 360 13.72 -19.67 -6.60
CA PRO A 360 13.61 -19.69 -5.16
C PRO A 360 14.86 -20.28 -4.49
N GLY A 361 15.40 -19.58 -3.47
CA GLY A 361 16.62 -19.98 -2.76
C GLY A 361 17.95 -19.57 -3.42
N ALA A 362 17.95 -19.08 -4.67
CA ALA A 362 19.17 -18.55 -5.28
C ALA A 362 19.58 -17.20 -4.65
N PRO A 363 20.88 -16.84 -4.63
CA PRO A 363 21.31 -15.53 -4.16
C PRO A 363 20.71 -14.41 -5.02
N PRO A 364 20.52 -13.20 -4.46
CA PRO A 364 20.03 -12.07 -5.24
C PRO A 364 21.06 -11.67 -6.31
N PRO A 365 20.60 -11.30 -7.53
CA PRO A 365 21.47 -10.70 -8.52
C PRO A 365 21.99 -9.34 -8.04
N PRO A 366 23.19 -8.89 -8.51
CA PRO A 366 23.81 -7.64 -8.05
C PRO A 366 22.94 -6.39 -8.21
N GLU A 367 22.04 -6.38 -9.19
CA GLU A 367 21.14 -5.26 -9.48
C GLU A 367 19.89 -5.25 -8.57
N GLN A 368 19.70 -6.29 -7.77
CA GLN A 368 18.56 -6.37 -6.86
C GLN A 368 18.79 -5.45 -5.65
N ILE A 369 17.99 -4.40 -5.56
CA ILE A 369 17.96 -3.51 -4.41
C ILE A 369 17.30 -4.24 -3.25
N ASP A 370 17.84 -4.14 -2.05
CA ASP A 370 17.20 -4.63 -0.84
C ASP A 370 15.78 -4.07 -0.68
N ALA A 371 14.85 -4.89 -0.15
CA ALA A 371 13.44 -4.51 -0.08
C ALA A 371 13.20 -3.32 0.85
N THR A 372 13.90 -3.26 1.98
CA THR A 372 13.79 -2.18 2.95
C THR A 372 14.35 -0.87 2.36
N THR A 373 15.49 -0.94 1.69
CA THR A 373 16.07 0.18 0.95
C THR A 373 15.15 0.68 -0.15
N LEU A 374 14.54 -0.21 -0.92
CA LEU A 374 13.58 0.16 -1.97
C LEU A 374 12.35 0.91 -1.41
N VAL A 375 11.88 0.51 -0.23
CA VAL A 375 10.64 0.99 0.38
C VAL A 375 10.85 2.24 1.23
N LEU A 376 11.90 2.28 2.04
CA LEU A 376 12.17 3.36 3.00
C LEU A 376 13.25 4.35 2.53
N GLY A 377 14.11 3.93 1.61
CA GLY A 377 15.25 4.73 1.12
C GLY A 377 14.97 5.50 -0.17
N PHE A 378 13.74 5.69 -0.61
CA PHE A 378 13.46 6.46 -1.82
C PHE A 378 13.94 7.92 -1.72
N HIS A 379 14.43 8.45 -2.86
CA HIS A 379 14.89 9.82 -2.97
C HIS A 379 14.25 10.49 -4.19
N TYR A 380 13.26 11.33 -3.98
CA TYR A 380 12.51 11.97 -5.05
C TYR A 380 13.35 12.95 -5.89
N GLY A 381 14.28 13.67 -5.25
CA GLY A 381 15.13 14.64 -5.94
C GLY A 381 16.04 14.02 -7.00
N THR A 382 16.63 12.84 -6.71
CA THR A 382 17.52 12.13 -7.65
C THR A 382 16.80 11.05 -8.46
N GLY A 383 15.57 10.72 -8.06
CA GLY A 383 14.87 9.53 -8.54
C GLY A 383 15.57 8.22 -8.10
N GLY A 384 16.55 8.28 -7.18
CA GLY A 384 17.35 7.17 -6.65
C GLY A 384 16.78 6.52 -5.40
N VAL A 385 17.64 5.77 -4.73
CA VAL A 385 17.47 5.28 -3.37
C VAL A 385 18.73 5.52 -2.58
N GLU A 386 18.60 5.66 -1.25
CA GLU A 386 19.69 5.74 -0.31
C GLU A 386 19.54 4.66 0.78
N ASP A 387 20.57 4.39 1.53
CA ASP A 387 20.50 3.52 2.69
C ASP A 387 19.63 4.16 3.79
N PRO A 388 18.47 3.60 4.15
CA PRO A 388 17.61 4.18 5.17
C PRO A 388 18.24 4.14 6.59
N ALA A 389 19.29 3.33 6.82
CA ALA A 389 20.05 3.33 8.06
C ALA A 389 21.02 4.53 8.14
N SER A 390 21.39 5.10 7.00
CA SER A 390 22.29 6.25 6.88
C SER A 390 21.67 7.36 6.01
N PRO A 391 20.49 7.89 6.39
CA PRO A 391 19.77 8.87 5.58
C PRO A 391 20.60 10.14 5.40
N SER A 392 20.54 10.71 4.18
CA SER A 392 21.27 11.94 3.84
C SER A 392 20.70 13.19 4.51
N GLY A 393 19.41 13.19 4.79
CA GLY A 393 18.68 14.39 5.23
C GLY A 393 18.41 15.39 4.10
N GLU A 394 18.67 15.01 2.85
CA GLU A 394 18.43 15.87 1.70
C GLU A 394 16.93 16.01 1.38
N PRO A 395 16.51 17.14 0.79
CA PRO A 395 15.16 17.32 0.29
C PRO A 395 14.76 16.21 -0.70
N GLY A 396 13.55 15.70 -0.54
CA GLY A 396 13.04 14.59 -1.35
C GLY A 396 13.27 13.21 -0.75
N THR A 397 14.01 13.10 0.37
CA THR A 397 14.15 11.87 1.14
C THR A 397 13.06 11.74 2.20
N ARG A 398 12.78 10.52 2.66
CA ARG A 398 11.87 10.28 3.76
C ARG A 398 12.42 10.87 5.06
N ALA A 399 11.57 11.50 5.86
CA ALA A 399 11.91 11.89 7.22
C ALA A 399 12.33 10.64 8.03
N ALA A 400 13.52 10.68 8.62
CA ALA A 400 14.07 9.53 9.33
C ALA A 400 13.31 9.24 10.63
N HIS A 401 13.09 7.95 10.90
CA HIS A 401 12.67 7.52 12.23
C HIS A 401 13.80 7.69 13.22
N ILE A 402 13.49 8.33 14.33
CA ILE A 402 14.37 8.51 15.50
C ILE A 402 13.56 8.25 16.75
N ARG A 403 14.07 7.40 17.63
CA ARG A 403 13.43 7.10 18.91
C ARG A 403 13.66 8.24 19.88
N LEU A 404 12.59 8.74 20.44
CA LEU A 404 12.63 9.74 21.50
C LEU A 404 12.61 9.05 22.87
N ARG A 405 13.19 9.71 23.87
CA ARG A 405 13.29 9.15 25.24
C ARG A 405 11.94 8.92 25.92
N ASP A 406 10.87 9.52 25.41
CA ASP A 406 9.49 9.29 25.85
C ASP A 406 8.79 8.12 25.14
N GLY A 407 9.51 7.38 24.28
CA GLY A 407 9.01 6.22 23.55
C GLY A 407 8.34 6.55 22.22
N ARG A 408 8.22 7.82 21.84
CA ARG A 408 7.67 8.22 20.52
C ARG A 408 8.72 8.16 19.43
N SER A 409 8.23 8.21 18.20
CA SER A 409 9.04 8.44 17.00
C SER A 409 9.09 9.93 16.65
N SER A 410 10.19 10.37 16.00
CA SER A 410 10.21 11.66 15.30
C SER A 410 9.08 11.79 14.28
N LEU A 411 8.60 10.67 13.71
CA LEU A 411 7.48 10.65 12.76
C LEU A 411 6.12 10.99 13.41
N ASP A 412 6.01 10.92 14.73
CA ASP A 412 4.81 11.32 15.47
C ASP A 412 4.76 12.83 15.73
N LEU A 413 5.81 13.57 15.39
CA LEU A 413 5.93 14.99 15.70
C LEU A 413 5.40 15.92 14.61
N PHE A 414 5.20 15.43 13.38
CA PHE A 414 4.69 16.26 12.29
C PHE A 414 3.20 16.02 12.02
N ASP A 415 2.58 17.02 11.40
CA ASP A 415 1.17 17.00 11.05
C ASP A 415 0.99 16.39 9.65
N PRO A 416 0.23 15.29 9.48
CA PRO A 416 0.03 14.68 8.18
C PRO A 416 -0.84 15.51 7.23
N THR A 417 -1.35 16.68 7.66
CA THR A 417 -2.23 17.54 6.85
C THR A 417 -1.60 18.85 6.40
N THR A 418 -0.44 19.22 6.94
CA THR A 418 0.23 20.49 6.62
C THR A 418 1.75 20.32 6.67
N PHE A 419 2.48 21.27 6.09
CA PHE A 419 3.93 21.35 6.27
C PHE A 419 4.26 21.62 7.72
N THR A 420 5.24 20.90 8.26
CA THR A 420 5.71 21.06 9.63
C THR A 420 7.19 21.39 9.62
N THR A 421 7.59 22.51 10.22
CA THR A 421 9.00 22.75 10.52
C THR A 421 9.32 22.11 11.87
N LEU A 422 10.26 21.17 11.88
CA LEU A 422 10.61 20.36 13.02
C LEU A 422 12.04 20.66 13.47
N GLU A 423 12.18 21.04 14.71
CA GLU A 423 13.44 21.07 15.44
C GLU A 423 13.38 19.99 16.52
N VAL A 424 14.29 19.03 16.47
CA VAL A 424 14.38 17.96 17.45
C VAL A 424 15.58 18.21 18.34
N PRO A 425 15.41 18.58 19.62
CA PRO A 425 16.53 18.74 20.53
C PRO A 425 17.28 17.42 20.78
N ALA A 426 18.61 17.45 20.79
CA ALA A 426 19.43 16.24 20.96
C ALA A 426 19.19 15.52 22.29
N ASP A 427 18.85 16.27 23.34
CA ASP A 427 18.65 15.76 24.71
C ASP A 427 17.37 14.90 24.86
N ILE A 428 16.41 14.99 23.93
CA ILE A 428 15.23 14.12 23.92
C ILE A 428 15.42 12.88 23.04
N VAL A 429 16.53 12.76 22.32
CA VAL A 429 16.85 11.63 21.43
C VAL A 429 17.55 10.53 22.22
N THR A 430 17.28 9.26 21.89
CA THR A 430 18.02 8.14 22.47
C THR A 430 19.49 8.16 22.01
N SER A 431 20.42 7.61 22.82
CA SER A 431 21.85 7.61 22.47
C SER A 431 22.17 6.86 21.17
N GLU A 432 21.39 5.83 20.86
CA GLU A 432 21.57 4.98 19.69
C GLU A 432 21.20 5.72 18.38
N ASP A 433 20.24 6.66 18.45
CA ASP A 433 19.76 7.40 17.30
C ASP A 433 20.45 8.77 17.08
N LEU A 434 21.36 9.16 17.98
CA LEU A 434 22.12 10.42 17.83
C LEU A 434 22.85 10.54 16.48
N PRO A 435 23.54 9.52 15.94
CA PRO A 435 24.20 9.63 14.64
C PRO A 435 23.21 9.91 13.48
N ARG A 436 22.00 9.34 13.55
CA ARG A 436 20.94 9.58 12.54
C ARG A 436 20.33 10.97 12.74
N TRP A 437 20.14 11.38 14.00
CA TRP A 437 19.70 12.72 14.34
C TRP A 437 20.66 13.79 13.82
N GLU A 438 21.98 13.65 13.97
CA GLU A 438 22.98 14.59 13.45
C GLU A 438 22.88 14.81 11.95
N ARG A 439 22.55 13.76 11.19
CA ARG A 439 22.42 13.83 9.73
C ARG A 439 21.16 14.57 9.29
N VAL A 440 20.03 14.33 9.95
CA VAL A 440 18.71 14.76 9.48
C VAL A 440 18.16 15.95 10.28
N TYR A 441 18.26 15.92 11.60
CA TYR A 441 17.53 16.83 12.50
C TYR A 441 18.43 17.78 13.32
N ARG A 442 19.73 17.81 13.05
CA ARG A 442 20.65 18.76 13.70
C ARG A 442 20.25 20.21 13.48
N GLN A 443 19.62 20.50 12.37
CA GLN A 443 19.04 21.80 12.05
C GLN A 443 17.51 21.62 11.87
N ALA A 444 16.79 22.74 11.89
CA ALA A 444 15.37 22.74 11.56
C ALA A 444 15.14 22.19 10.16
N VAL A 445 14.24 21.22 10.03
CA VAL A 445 13.83 20.64 8.76
C VAL A 445 12.36 20.89 8.51
N THR A 446 11.99 21.12 7.27
CA THR A 446 10.58 21.20 6.87
C THR A 446 10.17 19.85 6.32
N ILE A 447 9.10 19.28 6.90
CA ILE A 447 8.52 17.99 6.51
C ILE A 447 7.18 18.25 5.85
N ARG A 448 6.97 17.66 4.70
CA ARG A 448 5.70 17.68 3.94
C ARG A 448 4.66 16.78 4.61
N PRO A 449 3.37 16.94 4.31
CA PRO A 449 2.31 16.08 4.84
C PRO A 449 2.53 14.58 4.59
N ASP A 450 3.21 14.22 3.50
CA ASP A 450 3.56 12.83 3.17
C ASP A 450 4.85 12.32 3.84
N GLY A 451 5.38 13.05 4.84
CA GLY A 451 6.55 12.63 5.60
C GLY A 451 7.87 12.69 4.82
N VAL A 452 7.96 13.55 3.83
CA VAL A 452 9.16 13.77 2.99
C VAL A 452 9.77 15.13 3.30
N LEU A 453 11.09 15.22 3.32
CA LEU A 453 11.81 16.47 3.55
C LEU A 453 11.62 17.43 2.36
N ALA A 454 11.24 18.67 2.64
CA ALA A 454 11.02 19.72 1.65
C ALA A 454 12.32 20.45 1.27
N ALA A 455 12.40 20.94 0.02
CA ALA A 455 13.58 21.63 -0.52
C ALA A 455 13.82 23.04 0.09
N HIS A 456 12.80 23.65 0.68
CA HIS A 456 12.91 24.97 1.35
C HIS A 456 11.88 25.05 2.48
N PRO A 457 12.16 25.81 3.54
CA PRO A 457 11.13 26.13 4.50
C PRO A 457 10.03 26.91 3.75
N SER A 458 8.83 26.34 3.71
CA SER A 458 7.63 27.16 3.48
C SER A 458 7.64 28.26 4.53
N PRO A 459 7.12 29.48 4.26
CA PRO A 459 7.15 30.58 5.23
C PRO A 459 6.66 30.05 6.58
N ALA A 460 7.51 30.17 7.59
CA ALA A 460 7.39 29.51 8.87
C ALA A 460 5.97 29.65 9.47
N PRO A 461 5.26 28.58 9.77
CA PRO A 461 4.21 28.65 10.77
C PRO A 461 4.90 29.03 12.09
N SER A 462 4.36 30.03 12.77
CA SER A 462 4.94 30.59 13.99
C SER A 462 5.34 29.49 14.97
N THR A 463 6.51 29.60 15.58
CA THR A 463 7.07 28.80 16.69
C THR A 463 6.06 28.53 17.84
N SER A 464 4.94 29.25 17.88
CA SER A 464 3.86 29.07 18.83
C SER A 464 3.08 27.74 18.69
N ALA A 465 2.93 27.20 17.47
CA ALA A 465 2.19 25.97 17.24
C ALA A 465 2.95 24.72 17.73
N LEU A 466 4.27 24.71 17.59
CA LEU A 466 5.10 23.61 18.09
C LEU A 466 5.12 23.61 19.64
N ARG A 467 5.24 24.79 20.25
CA ARG A 467 5.16 24.96 21.72
C ARG A 467 3.79 24.52 22.27
N GLN A 468 2.72 24.77 21.53
CA GLN A 468 1.38 24.35 21.91
C GLN A 468 1.17 22.82 21.81
N LYS A 469 1.71 22.14 20.78
CA LYS A 469 1.71 20.67 20.69
C LYS A 469 2.56 20.01 21.79
N LEU A 470 3.71 20.58 22.12
CA LEU A 470 4.54 20.09 23.23
C LEU A 470 3.92 20.38 24.60
N SER A 471 3.13 21.45 24.76
CA SER A 471 2.46 21.82 26.03
C SER A 471 1.15 21.08 26.30
N LEU A 472 0.52 20.50 25.29
CA LEU A 472 -0.71 19.69 25.44
C LEU A 472 -0.43 18.23 25.83
N MET A 473 0.81 17.89 26.18
CA MET A 473 1.20 16.54 26.56
C MET A 473 1.03 16.32 28.08
N PRO A 474 0.29 15.31 28.52
CA PRO A 474 0.22 14.98 29.94
C PRO A 474 1.53 14.39 30.43
N GLY A 475 2.26 15.10 31.25
CA GLY A 475 3.34 14.60 32.08
C GLY A 475 4.72 15.22 31.89
N ARG A 476 5.03 16.24 32.71
CA ARG A 476 6.35 16.61 33.22
C ARG A 476 7.56 16.74 32.25
N LEU A 477 7.51 17.69 31.30
CA LEU A 477 8.76 18.16 30.68
C LEU A 477 8.74 19.65 30.27
N VAL A 478 7.70 20.41 30.67
CA VAL A 478 7.53 21.81 30.24
C VAL A 478 8.19 22.82 31.22
N SER A 479 8.65 22.38 32.37
CA SER A 479 9.12 23.33 33.43
C SER A 479 10.57 23.75 33.30
N SER A 480 11.37 23.25 32.35
CA SER A 480 12.82 23.51 32.25
C SER A 480 13.26 24.27 31.00
N TYR A 481 12.37 24.62 30.08
CA TYR A 481 12.76 25.27 28.82
C TYR A 481 12.08 26.62 28.57
N VAL A 482 11.98 27.44 29.60
CA VAL A 482 11.69 28.85 29.46
C VAL A 482 12.88 29.63 30.10
N VAL A 483 13.89 29.83 29.28
CA VAL A 483 14.73 31.03 29.26
C VAL A 483 15.14 31.25 27.81
#